data_af4e735aaae9b64af33901c1d9f5520e
#
_entry.id   af4e735aaae9b64af33901c1d9f5520e
#
_cell.length_a   1.000
_cell.length_b   1.000
_cell.length_c   1.000
_cell.angle_alpha   90.00
_cell.angle_beta   90.00
_cell.angle_gamma   90.00
#
_symmetry.space_group_name_H-M   'P 1'
#
loop_
_entity.id
_entity.type
_entity.pdbx_description
1 polymer ?
#
loop_
_entity_poly.entity_id
_entity_poly.type
_entity_poly.pdbx_seq_one_letter_code
_entity_poly.pdbx_strand_id
1 'polypeptide(L)'
;MCLLAPENPYPIYALPPLVRNAIIETQKNTQAPLAMVATSALTAISIACQNQIDVCRPGNLHGPVNLYSLILADSGERKTTVDKVFMKAFYLRDEALADEYAKLVENYSTEKEIWEQKQKALESKFHKEIRAGKDYKATESELETHLNKPPVPPQIRRTIFNETTIEGMLKYYSDSNRSFALVSSEGGVIFDSRAMSKLGIINTLWDGGSLFIDRKSSPGINLKEPRLTISVMIQPDVYHKGFCTRKKEIVKTSGHHARFLMCQPTSTQGTRIITGDNYSSQYQDLFEERINELIDESLAMSGERRCLHFSPQAARIWTDYYNDVESKQGGLGPLRHCREYAAKNAEYMARLAGLIYHSSGEEGEISPYTAEMATELAIWYGNEYVRLSNPLTFDNSALTVPVRLIPEELELFNWIKSYCIEKGILCMKKNDILQRGPNRFRKKDKINWLLDLLYEQNRVVPVIEGKTLCVAPNFDL
;
A
#
# COMPACT_ATOMS: atom_id res chain seq x y z
N MET A 1 3.31 -31.85 -7.78
CA MET A 1 2.52 -30.67 -7.43
C MET A 1 2.41 -30.70 -5.91
N CYS A 2 3.14 -29.84 -5.20
CA CYS A 2 3.01 -29.76 -3.73
C CYS A 2 1.69 -29.07 -3.44
N LEU A 3 0.77 -29.73 -2.73
CA LEU A 3 -0.48 -29.12 -2.31
C LEU A 3 -0.12 -28.06 -1.26
N LEU A 4 -0.41 -26.78 -1.56
CA LEU A 4 -0.33 -25.73 -0.56
C LEU A 4 -1.40 -25.95 0.51
N ALA A 5 -1.08 -25.63 1.76
CA ALA A 5 -2.09 -25.55 2.80
C ALA A 5 -3.17 -24.53 2.42
N PRO A 6 -4.42 -24.69 2.87
CA PRO A 6 -5.48 -23.74 2.60
C PRO A 6 -5.12 -22.35 3.16
N GLU A 7 -5.59 -21.31 2.46
CA GLU A 7 -5.47 -19.92 2.87
C GLU A 7 -6.28 -19.67 4.16
N ASN A 8 -5.74 -18.85 5.06
CA ASN A 8 -6.52 -18.31 6.16
C ASN A 8 -7.52 -17.28 5.62
N PRO A 9 -8.75 -17.20 6.17
CA PRO A 9 -9.68 -16.14 5.77
C PRO A 9 -9.04 -14.76 5.90
N TYR A 10 -9.22 -13.92 4.85
CA TYR A 10 -8.70 -12.55 4.89
C TYR A 10 -9.42 -11.74 5.95
N PRO A 11 -8.72 -11.01 6.84
CA PRO A 11 -9.34 -10.26 7.94
C PRO A 11 -9.98 -8.95 7.42
N ILE A 12 -11.04 -9.07 6.65
CA ILE A 12 -11.71 -7.95 5.98
C ILE A 12 -12.21 -6.89 6.96
N TYR A 13 -12.52 -7.30 8.20
CA TYR A 13 -12.97 -6.40 9.26
C TYR A 13 -11.85 -5.57 9.89
N ALA A 14 -10.60 -5.96 9.65
CA ALA A 14 -9.41 -5.17 9.99
C ALA A 14 -9.16 -4.01 9.01
N LEU A 15 -10.18 -3.60 8.26
CA LEU A 15 -10.12 -2.47 7.33
C LEU A 15 -11.21 -1.44 7.66
N PRO A 16 -10.94 -0.14 7.44
CA PRO A 16 -11.93 0.92 7.62
C PRO A 16 -13.19 0.66 6.80
N PRO A 17 -14.37 1.10 7.27
CA PRO A 17 -15.66 0.81 6.64
C PRO A 17 -15.71 1.13 5.14
N LEU A 18 -15.20 2.29 4.71
CA LEU A 18 -15.17 2.67 3.30
C LEU A 18 -14.35 1.68 2.46
N VAL A 19 -13.12 1.39 2.90
CA VAL A 19 -12.19 0.48 2.21
C VAL A 19 -12.77 -0.93 2.17
N ARG A 20 -13.27 -1.42 3.30
CA ARG A 20 -13.91 -2.73 3.43
C ARG A 20 -15.10 -2.87 2.48
N ASN A 21 -16.00 -1.89 2.47
CA ASN A 21 -17.21 -1.96 1.65
C ASN A 21 -16.87 -1.89 0.14
N ALA A 22 -15.90 -1.08 -0.26
CA ALA A 22 -15.41 -1.05 -1.63
C ALA A 22 -14.80 -2.38 -2.08
N ILE A 23 -14.06 -3.05 -1.18
CA ILE A 23 -13.50 -4.38 -1.43
C ILE A 23 -14.60 -5.42 -1.59
N ILE A 24 -15.58 -5.46 -0.67
CA ILE A 24 -16.71 -6.41 -0.73
C ILE A 24 -17.53 -6.19 -1.99
N GLU A 25 -17.83 -4.94 -2.35
CA GLU A 25 -18.56 -4.60 -3.57
C GLU A 25 -17.78 -5.01 -4.82
N THR A 26 -16.48 -4.72 -4.86
CA THR A 26 -15.61 -5.15 -5.97
C THR A 26 -15.51 -6.67 -6.07
N GLN A 27 -15.38 -7.36 -4.94
CA GLN A 27 -15.38 -8.82 -4.89
C GLN A 27 -16.69 -9.40 -5.41
N LYS A 28 -17.83 -8.86 -5.00
CA LYS A 28 -19.15 -9.25 -5.47
C LYS A 28 -19.31 -9.04 -6.99
N ASN A 29 -18.91 -7.88 -7.49
CA ASN A 29 -19.04 -7.51 -8.90
C ASN A 29 -18.12 -8.34 -9.83
N THR A 30 -16.88 -8.57 -9.38
CA THR A 30 -15.86 -9.25 -10.18
C THR A 30 -15.80 -10.74 -9.93
N GLN A 31 -16.28 -11.19 -8.76
CA GLN A 31 -16.10 -12.54 -8.22
C GLN A 31 -14.61 -12.97 -8.17
N ALA A 32 -13.72 -11.99 -8.04
CA ALA A 32 -12.30 -12.21 -7.87
C ALA A 32 -12.00 -12.66 -6.42
N PRO A 33 -10.87 -13.35 -6.16
CA PRO A 33 -10.47 -13.74 -4.81
C PRO A 33 -10.32 -12.54 -3.87
N LEU A 34 -10.91 -12.62 -2.66
CA LEU A 34 -11.02 -11.49 -1.73
C LEU A 34 -9.65 -10.89 -1.35
N ALA A 35 -8.66 -11.71 -1.03
CA ALA A 35 -7.34 -11.24 -0.65
C ALA A 35 -6.62 -10.49 -1.79
N MET A 36 -6.85 -10.87 -3.06
CA MET A 36 -6.35 -10.13 -4.22
C MET A 36 -7.01 -8.75 -4.31
N VAL A 37 -8.32 -8.67 -4.16
CA VAL A 37 -9.08 -7.41 -4.18
C VAL A 37 -8.61 -6.48 -3.06
N ALA A 38 -8.47 -7.00 -1.84
CA ALA A 38 -8.01 -6.26 -0.67
C ALA A 38 -6.57 -5.74 -0.82
N THR A 39 -5.66 -6.59 -1.34
CA THR A 39 -4.27 -6.17 -1.57
C THR A 39 -4.17 -5.06 -2.63
N SER A 40 -5.03 -5.10 -3.67
CA SER A 40 -5.08 -4.04 -4.68
C SER A 40 -5.61 -2.72 -4.11
N ALA A 41 -6.61 -2.77 -3.23
CA ALA A 41 -7.12 -1.58 -2.53
C ALA A 41 -6.05 -0.95 -1.62
N LEU A 42 -5.34 -1.76 -0.83
CA LEU A 42 -4.22 -1.30 0.01
C LEU A 42 -3.08 -0.70 -0.84
N THR A 43 -2.81 -1.27 -2.02
CA THR A 43 -1.85 -0.71 -2.97
C THR A 43 -2.27 0.68 -3.44
N ALA A 44 -3.54 0.89 -3.80
CA ALA A 44 -4.06 2.20 -4.20
C ALA A 44 -3.90 3.24 -3.09
N ILE A 45 -4.25 2.88 -1.85
CA ILE A 45 -4.04 3.74 -0.68
C ILE A 45 -2.55 4.06 -0.49
N SER A 46 -1.67 3.06 -0.62
CA SER A 46 -0.23 3.24 -0.51
C SER A 46 0.31 4.25 -1.55
N ILE A 47 -0.13 4.15 -2.80
CA ILE A 47 0.27 5.08 -3.87
C ILE A 47 -0.19 6.50 -3.55
N ALA A 48 -1.44 6.66 -3.11
CA ALA A 48 -2.02 7.97 -2.80
C ALA A 48 -1.33 8.65 -1.62
N CYS A 49 -0.99 7.89 -0.56
CA CYS A 49 -0.50 8.44 0.71
C CYS A 49 1.03 8.57 0.81
N GLN A 50 1.81 7.77 0.07
CA GLN A 50 3.27 7.62 0.27
C GLN A 50 4.07 8.93 0.10
N ASN A 51 3.54 9.92 -0.61
CA ASN A 51 4.20 11.22 -0.74
C ASN A 51 3.87 12.17 0.41
N GLN A 52 2.83 11.90 1.19
CA GLN A 52 2.27 12.82 2.17
C GLN A 52 2.76 12.53 3.59
N ILE A 53 2.97 11.26 3.91
CA ILE A 53 3.22 10.81 5.26
C ILE A 53 4.37 9.83 5.37
N ASP A 54 5.01 9.86 6.51
CA ASP A 54 5.89 8.82 7.06
C ASP A 54 5.34 8.41 8.43
N VAL A 55 5.83 7.32 9.01
CA VAL A 55 5.40 6.82 10.32
C VAL A 55 6.59 6.76 11.28
N CYS A 56 6.40 7.25 12.50
CA CYS A 56 7.36 7.18 13.57
C CYS A 56 6.96 6.08 14.58
N ARG A 57 7.68 4.97 14.55
CA ARG A 57 7.50 3.83 15.45
C ARG A 57 8.11 4.12 16.84
N PRO A 58 7.68 3.41 17.89
CA PRO A 58 8.34 3.48 19.20
C PRO A 58 9.86 3.35 19.09
N GLY A 59 10.60 4.07 19.92
CA GLY A 59 12.06 4.18 19.82
C GLY A 59 12.55 5.19 18.79
N ASN A 60 11.69 6.08 18.32
CA ASN A 60 11.99 7.12 17.32
C ASN A 60 12.47 6.55 15.97
N LEU A 61 11.91 5.41 15.57
CA LEU A 61 12.24 4.73 14.33
C LEU A 61 11.36 5.24 13.19
N HIS A 62 11.85 6.22 12.46
CA HIS A 62 11.16 6.78 11.30
C HIS A 62 11.18 5.82 10.11
N GLY A 63 10.11 5.80 9.34
CA GLY A 63 10.03 5.01 8.11
C GLY A 63 8.90 5.45 7.20
N PRO A 64 9.02 5.13 5.90
CA PRO A 64 7.98 5.43 4.91
C PRO A 64 6.77 4.49 5.06
N VAL A 65 5.66 4.82 4.38
CA VAL A 65 4.44 4.00 4.37
C VAL A 65 4.22 3.24 3.06
N ASN A 66 5.11 3.38 2.07
CA ASN A 66 4.98 2.68 0.79
C ASN A 66 5.01 1.16 0.96
N LEU A 67 4.18 0.46 0.18
CA LEU A 67 4.05 -0.99 0.20
C LEU A 67 4.60 -1.62 -1.08
N TYR A 68 5.20 -2.79 -0.95
CA TYR A 68 5.43 -3.72 -2.05
C TYR A 68 4.49 -4.91 -1.89
N SER A 69 3.69 -5.22 -2.91
CA SER A 69 2.74 -6.32 -2.92
C SER A 69 3.02 -7.29 -4.06
N LEU A 70 2.93 -8.58 -3.75
CA LEU A 70 3.09 -9.67 -4.71
C LEU A 70 1.92 -10.64 -4.59
N ILE A 71 1.11 -10.70 -5.63
CA ILE A 71 -0.09 -11.52 -5.68
C ILE A 71 0.16 -12.67 -6.64
N LEU A 72 0.14 -13.90 -6.13
CA LEU A 72 0.26 -15.10 -6.95
C LEU A 72 -1.15 -15.58 -7.33
N ALA A 73 -1.54 -15.38 -8.58
CA ALA A 73 -2.87 -15.73 -9.07
C ALA A 73 -2.82 -16.24 -10.51
N ASP A 74 -3.57 -17.32 -10.79
CA ASP A 74 -3.59 -17.99 -12.08
C ASP A 74 -4.19 -17.10 -13.20
N SER A 75 -4.03 -17.54 -14.45
CA SER A 75 -4.72 -16.91 -15.56
C SER A 75 -6.23 -17.03 -15.36
N GLY A 76 -6.99 -15.97 -15.71
CA GLY A 76 -8.43 -15.96 -15.54
C GLY A 76 -8.92 -15.57 -14.13
N GLU A 77 -8.03 -15.26 -13.15
CA GLU A 77 -8.43 -14.81 -11.80
C GLU A 77 -8.89 -13.36 -11.73
N ARG A 78 -9.23 -12.74 -12.84
CA ARG A 78 -9.74 -11.35 -12.90
C ARG A 78 -8.72 -10.28 -12.47
N LYS A 79 -7.41 -10.58 -12.48
CA LYS A 79 -6.33 -9.66 -12.10
C LYS A 79 -6.48 -8.27 -12.71
N THR A 80 -6.55 -8.21 -14.04
CA THR A 80 -6.67 -6.94 -14.78
C THR A 80 -7.98 -6.20 -14.49
N THR A 81 -9.06 -6.92 -14.20
CA THR A 81 -10.34 -6.31 -13.83
C THR A 81 -10.26 -5.62 -12.49
N VAL A 82 -9.67 -6.28 -11.48
CA VAL A 82 -9.47 -5.71 -10.14
C VAL A 82 -8.50 -4.52 -10.19
N ASP A 83 -7.39 -4.65 -10.94
CA ASP A 83 -6.42 -3.58 -11.13
C ASP A 83 -7.06 -2.32 -11.74
N LYS A 84 -7.89 -2.50 -12.77
CA LYS A 84 -8.63 -1.39 -13.41
C LYS A 84 -9.54 -0.66 -12.45
N VAL A 85 -10.16 -1.33 -11.48
CA VAL A 85 -11.04 -0.68 -10.49
C VAL A 85 -10.22 0.23 -9.57
N PHE A 86 -9.19 -0.31 -8.92
CA PHE A 86 -8.47 0.42 -7.88
C PHE A 86 -7.41 1.41 -8.41
N MET A 87 -6.92 1.21 -9.64
CA MET A 87 -5.92 2.09 -10.26
C MET A 87 -6.54 3.16 -11.18
N LYS A 88 -7.86 3.16 -11.38
CA LYS A 88 -8.55 4.05 -12.31
C LYS A 88 -8.25 5.52 -12.08
N ALA A 89 -8.35 6.00 -10.84
CA ALA A 89 -8.09 7.38 -10.48
C ALA A 89 -6.68 7.84 -10.91
N PHE A 90 -5.68 6.99 -10.71
CA PHE A 90 -4.29 7.30 -11.07
C PHE A 90 -4.08 7.33 -12.58
N TYR A 91 -4.66 6.39 -13.34
CA TYR A 91 -4.55 6.39 -14.80
C TYR A 91 -5.20 7.63 -15.41
N LEU A 92 -6.40 8.00 -14.96
CA LEU A 92 -7.09 9.20 -15.42
C LEU A 92 -6.30 10.48 -15.08
N ARG A 93 -5.70 10.52 -13.89
CA ARG A 93 -4.87 11.65 -13.48
C ARG A 93 -3.58 11.75 -14.30
N ASP A 94 -2.89 10.64 -14.52
CA ASP A 94 -1.66 10.62 -15.33
C ASP A 94 -1.95 11.00 -16.80
N GLU A 95 -3.10 10.62 -17.36
CA GLU A 95 -3.57 11.04 -18.68
C GLU A 95 -3.80 12.57 -18.75
N ALA A 96 -4.52 13.13 -17.78
CA ALA A 96 -4.75 14.57 -17.68
C ALA A 96 -3.43 15.37 -17.55
N LEU A 97 -2.48 14.89 -16.73
CA LEU A 97 -1.16 15.49 -16.58
C LEU A 97 -0.32 15.41 -17.87
N ALA A 98 -0.46 14.31 -18.63
CA ALA A 98 0.21 14.17 -19.93
C ALA A 98 -0.33 15.18 -20.96
N ASP A 99 -1.66 15.42 -20.99
CA ASP A 99 -2.29 16.40 -21.86
C ASP A 99 -1.86 17.85 -21.50
N GLU A 100 -1.79 18.14 -20.20
CA GLU A 100 -1.26 19.44 -19.73
C GLU A 100 0.20 19.61 -20.13
N TYR A 101 1.02 18.59 -19.92
CA TYR A 101 2.44 18.63 -20.31
C TYR A 101 2.62 18.85 -21.80
N ALA A 102 1.81 18.24 -22.66
CA ALA A 102 1.88 18.42 -24.11
C ALA A 102 1.71 19.90 -24.50
N LYS A 103 0.75 20.62 -23.87
CA LYS A 103 0.55 22.06 -24.07
C LYS A 103 1.74 22.90 -23.56
N LEU A 104 2.31 22.51 -22.40
CA LEU A 104 3.49 23.21 -21.86
C LEU A 104 4.72 23.03 -22.75
N VAL A 105 4.90 21.84 -23.35
CA VAL A 105 6.01 21.59 -24.32
C VAL A 105 5.88 22.44 -25.58
N GLU A 106 4.66 22.61 -26.11
CA GLU A 106 4.41 23.47 -27.27
C GLU A 106 4.80 24.93 -26.98
N ASN A 107 4.34 25.46 -25.83
CA ASN A 107 4.70 26.80 -25.38
C ASN A 107 6.22 26.96 -25.20
N TYR A 108 6.85 26.00 -24.48
CA TYR A 108 8.28 25.99 -24.26
C TYR A 108 9.08 25.95 -25.57
N SER A 109 8.64 25.18 -26.58
CA SER A 109 9.33 25.11 -27.85
C SER A 109 9.37 26.47 -28.55
N THR A 110 8.26 27.21 -28.49
CA THR A 110 8.15 28.58 -29.03
C THR A 110 9.02 29.55 -28.25
N GLU A 111 8.96 29.53 -26.92
CA GLU A 111 9.81 30.38 -26.07
C GLU A 111 11.30 30.12 -26.30
N LYS A 112 11.69 28.84 -26.43
CA LYS A 112 13.04 28.43 -26.68
C LYS A 112 13.54 28.91 -28.04
N GLU A 113 12.73 28.81 -29.08
CA GLU A 113 13.08 29.29 -30.42
C GLU A 113 13.31 30.81 -30.42
N ILE A 114 12.43 31.57 -29.78
CA ILE A 114 12.57 33.03 -29.63
C ILE A 114 13.84 33.37 -28.84
N TRP A 115 14.12 32.64 -27.76
CA TRP A 115 15.32 32.81 -26.93
C TRP A 115 16.60 32.55 -27.72
N GLU A 116 16.66 31.46 -28.51
CA GLU A 116 17.80 31.12 -29.35
C GLU A 116 18.02 32.13 -30.46
N GLN A 117 16.95 32.66 -31.08
CA GLN A 117 17.06 33.71 -32.11
C GLN A 117 17.61 34.99 -31.50
N LYS A 118 17.15 35.42 -30.34
CA LYS A 118 17.66 36.59 -29.63
C LYS A 118 19.10 36.39 -29.19
N GLN A 119 19.50 35.22 -28.75
CA GLN A 119 20.88 34.88 -28.43
C GLN A 119 21.78 35.09 -29.65
N LYS A 120 21.43 34.48 -30.80
CA LYS A 120 22.19 34.64 -32.06
C LYS A 120 22.33 36.09 -32.49
N ALA A 121 21.29 36.89 -32.34
CA ALA A 121 21.32 38.34 -32.67
C ALA A 121 22.29 39.10 -31.78
N LEU A 122 22.25 38.84 -30.45
CA LEU A 122 23.16 39.45 -29.47
C LEU A 122 24.61 39.03 -29.70
N GLU A 123 24.89 37.76 -29.94
CA GLU A 123 26.21 37.25 -30.28
C GLU A 123 26.77 37.89 -31.57
N SER A 124 25.95 38.01 -32.62
CA SER A 124 26.33 38.68 -33.87
C SER A 124 26.66 40.16 -33.68
N LYS A 125 25.85 40.89 -32.87
CA LYS A 125 26.11 42.26 -32.53
C LYS A 125 27.40 42.41 -31.74
N PHE A 126 27.61 41.60 -30.71
CA PHE A 126 28.83 41.58 -29.90
C PHE A 126 30.09 41.35 -30.73
N HIS A 127 30.07 40.33 -31.60
CA HIS A 127 31.20 40.07 -32.51
C HIS A 127 31.48 41.21 -33.48
N LYS A 128 30.45 41.92 -34.02
CA LYS A 128 30.61 43.08 -34.89
C LYS A 128 31.24 44.27 -34.15
N GLU A 129 30.86 44.55 -32.95
CA GLU A 129 31.39 45.64 -32.13
C GLU A 129 32.87 45.40 -31.78
N ILE A 130 33.23 44.17 -31.37
CA ILE A 130 34.63 43.74 -31.13
C ILE A 130 35.48 43.98 -32.40
N ARG A 131 35.02 43.45 -33.55
CA ARG A 131 35.78 43.57 -34.82
C ARG A 131 35.95 45.02 -35.27
N ALA A 132 34.99 45.89 -34.95
CA ALA A 132 35.01 47.31 -35.29
C ALA A 132 35.74 48.16 -34.24
N GLY A 133 36.32 47.57 -33.17
CA GLY A 133 36.99 48.30 -32.10
C GLY A 133 36.05 49.27 -31.30
N LYS A 134 34.75 48.99 -31.32
CA LYS A 134 33.74 49.78 -30.59
C LYS A 134 33.64 49.31 -29.14
N ASP A 135 33.06 50.16 -28.27
CA ASP A 135 32.72 49.74 -26.91
C ASP A 135 31.58 48.66 -26.97
N TYR A 136 31.86 47.49 -26.45
CA TYR A 136 31.01 46.32 -26.46
C TYR A 136 30.44 45.98 -25.07
N LYS A 137 30.84 46.70 -24.02
CA LYS A 137 30.45 46.37 -22.63
C LYS A 137 28.93 46.30 -22.41
N ALA A 138 28.20 47.18 -23.06
CA ALA A 138 26.73 47.20 -22.95
C ALA A 138 26.12 45.94 -23.58
N THR A 139 26.61 45.55 -24.78
CA THR A 139 26.16 44.31 -25.48
C THR A 139 26.57 43.04 -24.75
N GLU A 140 27.76 43.03 -24.13
CA GLU A 140 28.24 41.96 -23.27
C GLU A 140 27.32 41.74 -22.07
N SER A 141 27.01 42.79 -21.34
CA SER A 141 26.08 42.75 -20.20
C SER A 141 24.65 42.29 -20.58
N GLU A 142 24.18 42.75 -21.77
CA GLU A 142 22.88 42.31 -22.30
C GLU A 142 22.90 40.83 -22.69
N LEU A 143 24.00 40.32 -23.30
CA LEU A 143 24.18 38.91 -23.61
C LEU A 143 24.28 38.05 -22.36
N GLU A 144 25.07 38.45 -21.35
CA GLU A 144 25.18 37.76 -20.09
C GLU A 144 23.82 37.65 -19.38
N THR A 145 23.04 38.74 -19.34
CA THR A 145 21.71 38.78 -18.77
C THR A 145 20.77 37.82 -19.49
N HIS A 146 20.87 37.74 -20.81
CA HIS A 146 20.09 36.84 -21.64
C HIS A 146 20.46 35.36 -21.40
N LEU A 147 21.75 35.02 -21.38
CA LEU A 147 22.26 33.69 -21.15
C LEU A 147 21.92 33.14 -19.74
N ASN A 148 21.84 34.03 -18.75
CA ASN A 148 21.47 33.67 -17.38
C ASN A 148 19.97 33.41 -17.19
N LYS A 149 19.12 33.62 -18.22
CA LYS A 149 17.67 33.41 -18.18
C LYS A 149 17.18 32.50 -19.31
N PRO A 150 17.70 31.28 -19.42
CA PRO A 150 17.17 30.34 -20.41
C PRO A 150 15.73 29.93 -20.07
N PRO A 151 14.90 29.62 -21.07
CA PRO A 151 13.60 29.01 -20.83
C PRO A 151 13.75 27.69 -20.08
N VAL A 152 12.90 27.48 -19.08
CA VAL A 152 12.92 26.28 -18.25
C VAL A 152 12.09 25.18 -18.93
N PRO A 153 12.66 24.02 -19.24
CA PRO A 153 11.89 22.93 -19.83
C PRO A 153 10.81 22.44 -18.87
N PRO A 154 9.59 22.24 -19.36
CA PRO A 154 8.53 21.68 -18.53
C PRO A 154 8.91 20.29 -18.05
N GLN A 155 8.46 19.96 -16.83
CA GLN A 155 8.68 18.65 -16.24
C GLN A 155 7.40 17.83 -16.35
N ILE A 156 7.52 16.64 -16.92
CA ILE A 156 6.41 15.69 -16.96
C ILE A 156 6.24 15.04 -15.58
N ARG A 157 4.99 14.97 -15.10
CA ARG A 157 4.61 14.21 -13.90
C ARG A 157 3.95 12.92 -14.33
N ARG A 158 4.31 11.84 -13.68
CA ARG A 158 3.68 10.53 -13.86
C ARG A 158 3.82 9.71 -12.59
N THR A 159 2.73 9.10 -12.17
CA THR A 159 2.64 8.31 -10.95
C THR A 159 2.79 6.82 -11.22
N ILE A 160 2.05 6.28 -12.21
CA ILE A 160 1.98 4.83 -12.47
C ILE A 160 2.84 4.45 -13.67
N PHE A 161 3.62 3.37 -13.48
CA PHE A 161 4.42 2.71 -14.51
C PHE A 161 4.06 1.23 -14.55
N ASN A 162 3.72 0.71 -15.74
CA ASN A 162 3.39 -0.70 -15.93
C ASN A 162 4.59 -1.50 -16.40
N GLU A 163 5.42 -0.91 -17.28
CA GLU A 163 6.63 -1.50 -17.80
C GLU A 163 7.69 -0.40 -17.98
N THR A 164 8.76 -0.47 -17.20
CA THR A 164 9.83 0.51 -17.26
C THR A 164 11.11 -0.03 -16.62
N THR A 165 12.23 0.65 -16.86
CA THR A 165 13.43 0.48 -16.03
C THR A 165 13.39 1.46 -14.86
N ILE A 166 14.10 1.16 -13.79
CA ILE A 166 14.22 2.10 -12.64
C ILE A 166 14.72 3.46 -13.13
N GLU A 167 15.72 3.49 -13.99
CA GLU A 167 16.25 4.75 -14.55
C GLU A 167 15.23 5.49 -15.42
N GLY A 168 14.39 4.75 -16.16
CA GLY A 168 13.29 5.32 -16.95
C GLY A 168 12.27 6.02 -16.06
N MET A 169 11.89 5.38 -14.96
CA MET A 169 10.97 5.94 -13.94
C MET A 169 11.58 7.14 -13.24
N LEU A 170 12.85 7.07 -12.84
CA LEU A 170 13.52 8.15 -12.11
C LEU A 170 13.77 9.41 -12.94
N LYS A 171 13.58 9.39 -14.27
CA LYS A 171 13.57 10.61 -15.10
C LYS A 171 12.39 11.53 -14.79
N TYR A 172 11.33 10.99 -14.22
CA TYR A 172 10.14 11.75 -13.83
C TYR A 172 10.26 12.33 -12.41
N TYR A 173 11.37 12.07 -11.71
CA TYR A 173 11.62 12.65 -10.40
C TYR A 173 11.84 14.15 -10.49
N SER A 174 11.16 14.87 -9.63
CA SER A 174 11.35 16.31 -9.39
C SER A 174 10.98 16.61 -7.95
N ASP A 175 11.26 17.83 -7.48
CA ASP A 175 10.83 18.25 -6.15
C ASP A 175 9.31 18.20 -5.96
N SER A 176 8.55 18.32 -7.04
CA SER A 176 7.10 18.20 -7.06
C SER A 176 6.57 16.79 -7.42
N ASN A 177 7.45 15.83 -7.73
CA ASN A 177 7.10 14.45 -8.06
C ASN A 177 8.13 13.48 -7.48
N ARG A 178 8.00 13.18 -6.19
CA ARG A 178 8.93 12.30 -5.44
C ARG A 178 8.40 10.89 -5.24
N SER A 179 7.23 10.57 -5.80
CA SER A 179 6.52 9.32 -5.53
C SER A 179 6.10 8.63 -6.81
N PHE A 180 6.30 7.33 -6.85
CA PHE A 180 6.09 6.49 -8.02
C PHE A 180 5.41 5.19 -7.64
N ALA A 181 4.76 4.56 -8.62
CA ALA A 181 4.22 3.22 -8.49
C ALA A 181 4.58 2.36 -9.71
N LEU A 182 5.06 1.14 -9.45
CA LEU A 182 5.25 0.11 -10.46
C LEU A 182 4.11 -0.90 -10.30
N VAL A 183 3.17 -0.91 -11.24
CA VAL A 183 1.95 -1.71 -11.16
C VAL A 183 1.83 -2.60 -12.38
N SER A 184 1.67 -3.91 -12.18
CA SER A 184 1.47 -4.84 -13.28
C SER A 184 0.57 -6.00 -12.89
N SER A 185 -0.48 -6.20 -13.68
CA SER A 185 -1.34 -7.38 -13.62
C SER A 185 -0.78 -8.59 -14.39
N GLU A 186 0.36 -8.42 -15.09
CA GLU A 186 1.09 -9.44 -15.84
C GLU A 186 2.58 -9.45 -15.43
N GLY A 187 2.83 -9.73 -14.16
CA GLY A 187 4.12 -9.55 -13.50
C GLY A 187 5.31 -10.32 -14.05
N GLY A 188 5.11 -11.28 -14.94
CA GLY A 188 6.20 -11.98 -15.63
C GLY A 188 7.15 -11.02 -16.33
N VAL A 189 6.61 -9.99 -16.97
CA VAL A 189 7.38 -8.95 -17.67
C VAL A 189 8.23 -8.13 -16.71
N ILE A 190 7.70 -7.79 -15.53
CA ILE A 190 8.45 -7.00 -14.53
C ILE A 190 9.60 -7.80 -13.93
N PHE A 191 9.38 -9.07 -13.56
CA PHE A 191 10.42 -9.92 -12.97
C PHE A 191 11.54 -10.28 -13.95
N ASP A 192 11.23 -10.36 -15.24
CA ASP A 192 12.22 -10.53 -16.30
C ASP A 192 12.86 -9.20 -16.74
N SER A 193 12.26 -8.07 -16.36
CA SER A 193 12.72 -6.75 -16.74
C SER A 193 14.02 -6.34 -16.03
N ARG A 194 14.73 -5.39 -16.64
CA ARG A 194 15.91 -4.76 -16.04
C ARG A 194 15.56 -3.97 -14.76
N ALA A 195 14.28 -3.65 -14.52
CA ALA A 195 13.87 -2.98 -13.30
C ALA A 195 14.23 -3.82 -12.07
N MET A 196 13.87 -5.11 -12.07
CA MET A 196 14.16 -6.03 -10.96
C MET A 196 15.63 -6.49 -10.89
N SER A 197 16.47 -6.16 -11.90
CA SER A 197 17.89 -6.48 -11.84
C SER A 197 18.68 -5.62 -10.86
N LYS A 198 18.12 -4.50 -10.40
CA LYS A 198 18.76 -3.53 -9.48
C LYS A 198 18.16 -3.59 -8.09
N LEU A 199 18.17 -4.79 -7.49
CA LEU A 199 17.59 -5.07 -6.17
C LEU A 199 18.05 -4.09 -5.07
N GLY A 200 19.32 -3.67 -5.10
CA GLY A 200 19.84 -2.70 -4.14
C GLY A 200 19.08 -1.36 -4.17
N ILE A 201 18.83 -0.83 -5.36
CA ILE A 201 18.08 0.41 -5.56
C ILE A 201 16.63 0.23 -5.09
N ILE A 202 15.98 -0.88 -5.47
CA ILE A 202 14.59 -1.17 -5.07
C ILE A 202 14.49 -1.29 -3.54
N ASN A 203 15.46 -1.94 -2.89
CA ASN A 203 15.50 -2.02 -1.43
C ASN A 203 15.68 -0.65 -0.78
N THR A 204 16.56 0.22 -1.33
CA THR A 204 16.72 1.60 -0.85
C THR A 204 15.44 2.41 -1.01
N LEU A 205 14.71 2.25 -2.14
CA LEU A 205 13.43 2.89 -2.37
C LEU A 205 12.34 2.41 -1.40
N TRP A 206 12.37 1.13 -1.02
CA TRP A 206 11.47 0.59 0.00
C TRP A 206 11.74 1.19 1.39
N ASP A 207 13.03 1.34 1.73
CA ASP A 207 13.49 1.94 2.99
C ASP A 207 13.29 3.49 3.00
N GLY A 208 12.93 4.10 1.86
CA GLY A 208 12.72 5.55 1.71
C GLY A 208 14.02 6.36 1.71
N GLY A 209 15.15 5.71 1.50
CA GLY A 209 16.47 6.35 1.47
C GLY A 209 16.72 7.19 0.23
N SER A 210 17.58 8.21 0.36
CA SER A 210 18.04 9.01 -0.78
C SER A 210 18.94 8.19 -1.70
N LEU A 211 18.89 8.48 -2.99
CA LEU A 211 19.66 7.80 -4.02
C LEU A 211 20.58 8.76 -4.76
N PHE A 212 21.84 8.37 -4.89
CA PHE A 212 22.82 9.03 -5.73
C PHE A 212 23.18 8.10 -6.90
N ILE A 213 22.86 8.51 -8.11
CA ILE A 213 23.11 7.70 -9.32
C ILE A 213 24.07 8.44 -10.21
N ASP A 214 25.33 8.03 -10.20
CA ASP A 214 26.34 8.56 -11.09
C ASP A 214 26.26 7.89 -12.48
N ARG A 215 26.39 8.68 -13.52
CA ARG A 215 26.40 8.23 -14.92
C ARG A 215 27.64 8.74 -15.62
N LYS A 216 28.25 7.87 -16.46
CA LYS A 216 29.47 8.23 -17.22
C LYS A 216 29.25 9.36 -18.23
N SER A 217 28.01 9.56 -18.72
CA SER A 217 27.71 10.45 -19.87
C SER A 217 26.70 11.54 -19.58
N SER A 218 26.25 11.70 -18.32
CA SER A 218 25.29 12.75 -17.92
C SER A 218 25.53 13.15 -16.46
N PRO A 219 25.08 14.35 -16.03
CA PRO A 219 25.12 14.72 -14.62
C PRO A 219 24.49 13.64 -13.76
N GLY A 220 25.08 13.37 -12.59
CA GLY A 220 24.53 12.47 -11.60
C GLY A 220 23.11 12.89 -11.16
N ILE A 221 22.27 11.93 -10.82
CA ILE A 221 20.92 12.19 -10.33
C ILE A 221 20.96 12.04 -8.80
N ASN A 222 20.61 13.10 -8.10
CA ASN A 222 20.42 13.09 -6.65
C ASN A 222 18.91 13.08 -6.37
N LEU A 223 18.42 12.00 -5.76
CA LEU A 223 17.02 11.80 -5.45
C LEU A 223 16.87 11.89 -3.93
N LYS A 224 16.24 12.94 -3.44
CA LYS A 224 15.99 13.11 -2.02
C LYS A 224 14.72 12.34 -1.62
N GLU A 225 14.91 11.25 -0.90
CA GLU A 225 13.86 10.44 -0.30
C GLU A 225 12.69 10.09 -1.25
N PRO A 226 12.97 9.50 -2.42
CA PRO A 226 11.92 9.05 -3.31
C PRO A 226 11.08 7.94 -2.65
N ARG A 227 9.82 7.84 -3.04
CA ARG A 227 8.89 6.78 -2.59
C ARG A 227 8.48 5.93 -3.77
N LEU A 228 8.45 4.62 -3.55
CA LEU A 228 8.01 3.66 -4.55
C LEU A 228 7.05 2.67 -3.91
N THR A 229 5.85 2.54 -4.48
CA THR A 229 4.95 1.41 -4.25
C THR A 229 5.08 0.44 -5.41
N ILE A 230 5.14 -0.86 -5.11
CA ILE A 230 5.16 -1.93 -6.13
C ILE A 230 3.93 -2.82 -5.94
N SER A 231 3.21 -3.08 -7.02
CA SER A 231 2.15 -4.09 -7.07
C SER A 231 2.35 -4.97 -8.29
N VAL A 232 2.58 -6.24 -8.03
CA VAL A 232 2.80 -7.24 -9.08
C VAL A 232 1.87 -8.42 -8.88
N MET A 233 1.09 -8.72 -9.91
CA MET A 233 0.28 -9.94 -9.98
C MET A 233 0.90 -10.88 -11.00
N ILE A 234 1.24 -12.09 -10.59
CA ILE A 234 1.95 -13.06 -11.42
C ILE A 234 1.36 -14.46 -11.24
N GLN A 235 1.43 -15.28 -12.28
CA GLN A 235 1.04 -16.68 -12.18
C GLN A 235 2.04 -17.45 -11.30
N PRO A 236 1.55 -18.36 -10.41
CA PRO A 236 2.42 -19.15 -9.53
C PRO A 236 3.52 -19.90 -10.27
N ASP A 237 3.19 -20.54 -11.39
CA ASP A 237 4.16 -21.28 -12.20
C ASP A 237 5.25 -20.37 -12.80
N VAL A 238 4.90 -19.17 -13.26
CA VAL A 238 5.86 -18.19 -13.78
C VAL A 238 6.76 -17.69 -12.64
N TYR A 239 6.14 -17.36 -11.50
CA TYR A 239 6.88 -16.99 -10.29
C TYR A 239 7.86 -18.11 -9.89
N HIS A 240 7.39 -19.34 -9.74
CA HIS A 240 8.24 -20.46 -9.37
C HIS A 240 9.34 -20.74 -10.41
N LYS A 241 9.11 -20.74 -11.69
CA LYS A 241 10.13 -20.90 -12.75
C LYS A 241 11.13 -19.75 -12.75
N GLY A 242 10.65 -18.50 -12.77
CA GLY A 242 11.50 -17.31 -12.70
C GLY A 242 12.40 -17.36 -11.46
N PHE A 243 12.00 -17.88 -10.31
CA PHE A 243 12.71 -17.93 -9.02
C PHE A 243 13.48 -19.26 -8.71
N CYS A 244 13.39 -20.35 -9.49
CA CYS A 244 14.16 -21.59 -9.31
C CYS A 244 15.58 -21.59 -9.97
N THR A 245 16.07 -20.48 -10.51
CA THR A 245 17.41 -20.37 -11.09
C THR A 245 18.43 -19.76 -10.11
N ARG A 246 19.75 -19.87 -10.41
CA ARG A 246 20.83 -19.28 -9.57
C ARG A 246 20.67 -17.79 -9.28
N LYS A 247 20.01 -17.03 -10.14
CA LYS A 247 19.67 -15.61 -9.89
C LYS A 247 18.77 -15.43 -8.67
N LYS A 248 18.06 -16.47 -8.23
CA LYS A 248 17.11 -16.48 -7.13
C LYS A 248 17.70 -16.63 -5.74
N GLU A 249 18.80 -17.32 -5.60
CA GLU A 249 19.50 -17.32 -4.32
C GLU A 249 19.90 -15.90 -3.95
N ILE A 250 20.32 -15.09 -4.95
CA ILE A 250 20.65 -13.68 -4.75
C ILE A 250 19.41 -12.88 -4.34
N VAL A 251 18.24 -13.10 -4.96
CA VAL A 251 17.00 -12.40 -4.60
C VAL A 251 16.54 -12.80 -3.20
N LYS A 252 16.61 -14.07 -2.85
CA LYS A 252 16.25 -14.58 -1.52
C LYS A 252 17.24 -14.08 -0.45
N THR A 253 18.53 -14.14 -0.71
CA THR A 253 19.58 -13.71 0.23
C THR A 253 19.72 -12.18 0.34
N SER A 254 19.23 -11.41 -0.65
CA SER A 254 19.23 -9.94 -0.61
C SER A 254 18.12 -9.34 0.28
N GLY A 255 17.27 -10.15 0.90
CA GLY A 255 16.13 -9.70 1.68
C GLY A 255 15.04 -9.00 0.84
N HIS A 256 15.12 -9.09 -0.49
CA HIS A 256 14.17 -8.42 -1.39
C HIS A 256 12.76 -8.98 -1.24
N HIS A 257 12.60 -10.31 -1.21
CA HIS A 257 11.30 -10.96 -0.99
C HIS A 257 10.68 -10.59 0.35
N ALA A 258 11.50 -10.42 1.37
CA ALA A 258 11.04 -10.01 2.70
C ALA A 258 10.40 -8.61 2.73
N ARG A 259 10.50 -7.85 1.63
CA ARG A 259 9.91 -6.54 1.46
C ARG A 259 8.56 -6.55 0.74
N PHE A 260 8.02 -7.74 0.45
CA PHE A 260 6.71 -7.87 -0.19
C PHE A 260 5.66 -8.41 0.77
N LEU A 261 4.51 -7.77 0.81
CA LEU A 261 3.28 -8.37 1.28
C LEU A 261 2.84 -9.37 0.22
N MET A 262 2.96 -10.66 0.53
CA MET A 262 2.67 -11.73 -0.42
C MET A 262 1.33 -12.38 -0.11
N CYS A 263 0.58 -12.74 -1.16
CA CYS A 263 -0.56 -13.63 -1.03
C CYS A 263 -0.73 -14.52 -2.27
N GLN A 264 -1.25 -15.71 -2.03
CA GLN A 264 -1.73 -16.62 -3.08
C GLN A 264 -3.14 -17.05 -2.70
N PRO A 265 -4.15 -16.25 -3.09
CA PRO A 265 -5.52 -16.52 -2.72
C PRO A 265 -6.05 -17.80 -3.37
N THR A 266 -7.01 -18.43 -2.71
CA THR A 266 -7.75 -19.55 -3.28
C THR A 266 -8.50 -19.11 -4.53
N SER A 267 -8.37 -19.90 -5.61
CA SER A 267 -9.05 -19.62 -6.88
C SER A 267 -10.57 -19.63 -6.70
N THR A 268 -11.23 -18.66 -7.31
CA THR A 268 -12.70 -18.62 -7.44
C THR A 268 -13.19 -19.17 -8.78
N GLN A 269 -12.31 -19.68 -9.63
CA GLN A 269 -12.70 -20.29 -10.91
C GLN A 269 -13.56 -21.53 -10.67
N GLY A 270 -14.62 -21.67 -11.48
CA GLY A 270 -15.58 -22.77 -11.32
C GLY A 270 -16.71 -22.49 -10.31
N THR A 271 -16.59 -21.46 -9.48
CA THR A 271 -17.66 -21.07 -8.53
C THR A 271 -18.40 -19.79 -8.94
N ARG A 272 -17.92 -19.11 -9.99
CA ARG A 272 -18.44 -17.82 -10.45
C ARG A 272 -19.73 -18.01 -11.21
N ILE A 273 -20.83 -17.54 -10.63
CA ILE A 273 -22.16 -17.61 -11.24
C ILE A 273 -22.71 -16.18 -11.38
N ILE A 274 -23.19 -15.83 -12.57
CA ILE A 274 -23.88 -14.56 -12.83
C ILE A 274 -25.36 -14.79 -12.60
N THR A 275 -25.92 -14.17 -11.55
CA THR A 275 -27.34 -14.29 -11.17
C THR A 275 -28.21 -13.11 -11.65
N GLY A 276 -27.64 -12.22 -12.44
CA GLY A 276 -28.41 -11.24 -13.24
C GLY A 276 -28.56 -9.83 -12.69
N ASP A 277 -28.60 -9.55 -11.37
CA ASP A 277 -29.30 -8.33 -10.99
C ASP A 277 -28.70 -7.38 -9.95
N ASN A 278 -27.47 -7.50 -9.52
CA ASN A 278 -27.01 -6.63 -8.44
C ASN A 278 -25.59 -6.06 -8.65
N TYR A 279 -25.37 -5.42 -9.81
CA TYR A 279 -24.20 -4.58 -9.95
C TYR A 279 -24.42 -3.26 -9.19
N SER A 280 -23.53 -2.93 -8.28
CA SER A 280 -23.44 -1.64 -7.58
C SER A 280 -22.02 -1.14 -7.68
N SER A 281 -21.84 0.17 -7.85
CA SER A 281 -20.53 0.83 -7.81
C SER A 281 -20.43 1.85 -6.68
N GLN A 282 -21.42 1.95 -5.81
CA GLN A 282 -21.54 3.01 -4.81
C GLN A 282 -20.28 3.14 -3.94
N TYR A 283 -19.78 2.04 -3.39
CA TYR A 283 -18.60 2.09 -2.54
C TYR A 283 -17.30 2.15 -3.34
N GLN A 284 -17.28 1.63 -4.56
CA GLN A 284 -16.18 1.82 -5.49
C GLN A 284 -16.02 3.31 -5.85
N ASP A 285 -17.13 3.98 -6.14
CA ASP A 285 -17.14 5.41 -6.50
C ASP A 285 -16.70 6.28 -5.31
N LEU A 286 -17.19 6.01 -4.11
CA LEU A 286 -16.76 6.70 -2.88
C LEU A 286 -15.26 6.45 -2.57
N PHE A 287 -14.77 5.24 -2.82
CA PHE A 287 -13.35 4.93 -2.65
C PHE A 287 -12.51 5.69 -3.68
N GLU A 288 -12.94 5.71 -4.95
CA GLU A 288 -12.28 6.48 -6.02
C GLU A 288 -12.26 7.97 -5.71
N GLU A 289 -13.36 8.53 -5.19
CA GLU A 289 -13.44 9.91 -4.72
C GLU A 289 -12.40 10.19 -3.63
N ARG A 290 -12.33 9.33 -2.60
CA ARG A 290 -11.31 9.48 -1.53
C ARG A 290 -9.88 9.37 -2.06
N ILE A 291 -9.60 8.47 -3.01
CA ILE A 291 -8.29 8.38 -3.66
C ILE A 291 -7.97 9.66 -4.43
N ASN A 292 -8.93 10.25 -5.14
CA ASN A 292 -8.72 11.51 -5.86
C ASN A 292 -8.40 12.67 -4.90
N GLU A 293 -9.11 12.78 -3.76
CA GLU A 293 -8.79 13.76 -2.72
C GLU A 293 -7.34 13.61 -2.23
N LEU A 294 -6.92 12.38 -1.91
CA LEU A 294 -5.55 12.10 -1.48
C LEU A 294 -4.50 12.40 -2.56
N ILE A 295 -4.81 12.18 -3.84
CA ILE A 295 -3.94 12.57 -4.95
C ILE A 295 -3.83 14.10 -5.02
N ASP A 296 -4.92 14.83 -4.90
CA ASP A 296 -4.93 16.29 -4.92
C ASP A 296 -4.14 16.87 -3.74
N GLU A 297 -4.34 16.34 -2.53
CA GLU A 297 -3.54 16.67 -1.36
C GLU A 297 -2.03 16.43 -1.60
N SER A 298 -1.68 15.29 -2.21
CA SER A 298 -0.28 14.96 -2.55
C SER A 298 0.33 15.91 -3.57
N LEU A 299 -0.43 16.33 -4.57
CA LEU A 299 0.03 17.26 -5.62
C LEU A 299 0.16 18.69 -5.12
N ALA A 300 -0.68 19.09 -4.16
CA ALA A 300 -0.63 20.40 -3.52
C ALA A 300 0.52 20.52 -2.48
N MET A 301 1.12 19.41 -2.09
CA MET A 301 2.16 19.40 -1.08
C MET A 301 3.42 20.10 -1.54
N SER A 302 3.83 21.12 -0.78
CA SER A 302 5.12 21.82 -0.92
C SER A 302 5.87 21.68 0.42
N GLY A 303 6.72 20.70 0.57
CA GLY A 303 7.50 20.57 1.80
C GLY A 303 7.83 19.14 2.22
N GLU A 304 8.08 18.97 3.52
CA GLU A 304 8.40 17.68 4.12
C GLU A 304 7.12 16.89 4.43
N ARG A 305 7.25 15.55 4.46
CA ARG A 305 6.16 14.64 4.80
C ARG A 305 5.79 14.79 6.27
N ARG A 306 4.49 14.66 6.56
CA ARG A 306 4.03 14.61 7.94
C ARG A 306 4.42 13.27 8.56
N CYS A 307 5.13 13.29 9.69
CA CYS A 307 5.42 12.07 10.44
C CYS A 307 4.26 11.76 11.39
N LEU A 308 3.65 10.60 11.24
CA LEU A 308 2.58 10.12 12.10
C LEU A 308 3.16 9.39 13.30
N HIS A 309 2.69 9.73 14.48
CA HIS A 309 3.09 9.11 15.75
C HIS A 309 1.99 8.21 16.28
N PHE A 310 2.38 7.14 16.97
CA PHE A 310 1.46 6.29 17.71
C PHE A 310 1.09 6.94 19.03
N SER A 311 -0.18 6.91 19.42
CA SER A 311 -0.58 7.22 20.79
C SER A 311 0.10 6.28 21.79
N PRO A 312 0.20 6.63 23.07
CA PRO A 312 0.88 5.77 24.06
C PRO A 312 0.32 4.35 24.13
N GLN A 313 -1.00 4.18 23.96
CA GLN A 313 -1.64 2.86 23.92
C GLN A 313 -1.32 2.12 22.63
N ALA A 314 -1.42 2.78 21.47
CA ALA A 314 -1.05 2.20 20.17
C ALA A 314 0.43 1.82 20.11
N ALA A 315 1.31 2.61 20.71
CA ALA A 315 2.73 2.33 20.83
C ALA A 315 3.00 1.03 21.64
N ARG A 316 2.20 0.77 22.68
CA ARG A 316 2.28 -0.50 23.42
C ARG A 316 1.86 -1.68 22.55
N ILE A 317 0.79 -1.55 21.77
CA ILE A 317 0.34 -2.59 20.83
C ILE A 317 1.46 -2.94 19.85
N TRP A 318 2.09 -1.92 19.25
CA TRP A 318 3.21 -2.13 18.35
C TRP A 318 4.40 -2.82 19.04
N THR A 319 4.75 -2.37 20.23
CA THR A 319 5.88 -2.94 21.00
C THR A 319 5.63 -4.40 21.38
N ASP A 320 4.43 -4.71 21.83
CA ASP A 320 4.02 -6.06 22.19
C ASP A 320 4.03 -6.99 20.99
N TYR A 321 3.56 -6.49 19.84
CA TYR A 321 3.61 -7.23 18.58
C TYR A 321 5.05 -7.46 18.11
N TYR A 322 5.89 -6.42 18.14
CA TYR A 322 7.30 -6.54 17.80
C TYR A 322 8.01 -7.60 18.65
N ASN A 323 7.83 -7.56 19.97
CA ASN A 323 8.44 -8.52 20.89
C ASN A 323 7.93 -9.96 20.69
N ASP A 324 6.64 -10.12 20.36
CA ASP A 324 6.06 -11.43 20.04
C ASP A 324 6.69 -12.02 18.78
N VAL A 325 6.78 -11.23 17.70
CA VAL A 325 7.41 -11.65 16.44
C VAL A 325 8.89 -11.97 16.65
N GLU A 326 9.61 -11.14 17.41
CA GLU A 326 11.04 -11.34 17.70
C GLU A 326 11.25 -12.65 18.46
N SER A 327 10.43 -12.94 19.48
CA SER A 327 10.52 -14.17 20.26
C SER A 327 10.34 -15.44 19.42
N LYS A 328 9.58 -15.36 18.34
CA LYS A 328 9.27 -16.48 17.43
C LYS A 328 10.37 -16.76 16.40
N GLN A 329 11.40 -15.92 16.30
CA GLN A 329 12.52 -16.08 15.37
C GLN A 329 13.64 -17.00 15.92
N GLY A 330 13.72 -17.16 17.24
CA GLY A 330 14.79 -17.90 17.92
C GLY A 330 14.51 -19.38 18.08
N GLY A 331 15.55 -20.17 18.34
CA GLY A 331 15.47 -21.57 18.72
C GLY A 331 14.61 -22.43 17.78
N LEU A 332 13.54 -23.03 18.32
CA LEU A 332 12.55 -23.81 17.60
C LEU A 332 11.32 -22.97 17.18
N GLY A 333 11.41 -21.65 17.26
CA GLY A 333 10.30 -20.77 16.93
C GLY A 333 9.79 -20.95 15.49
N PRO A 334 8.50 -20.69 15.25
CA PRO A 334 7.86 -20.94 13.95
C PRO A 334 8.42 -20.06 12.83
N LEU A 335 9.01 -18.90 13.16
CA LEU A 335 9.57 -17.96 12.17
C LEU A 335 11.07 -18.15 11.90
N ARG A 336 11.72 -19.19 12.46
CA ARG A 336 13.16 -19.44 12.30
C ARG A 336 13.61 -19.60 10.84
N HIS A 337 12.72 -19.99 9.95
CA HIS A 337 13.00 -20.20 8.52
C HIS A 337 12.69 -18.99 7.62
N CYS A 338 12.13 -17.91 8.17
CA CYS A 338 11.77 -16.71 7.46
C CYS A 338 12.12 -15.44 8.26
N ARG A 339 13.31 -15.45 8.90
CA ARG A 339 13.79 -14.37 9.79
C ARG A 339 13.85 -13.02 9.08
N GLU A 340 14.23 -13.01 7.80
CA GLU A 340 14.31 -11.77 7.01
C GLU A 340 12.93 -11.08 6.91
N TYR A 341 11.85 -11.84 6.74
CA TYR A 341 10.50 -11.31 6.72
C TYR A 341 10.01 -10.97 8.13
N ALA A 342 10.27 -11.82 9.09
CA ALA A 342 9.89 -11.60 10.48
C ALA A 342 10.46 -10.28 11.01
N ALA A 343 11.73 -9.98 10.71
CA ALA A 343 12.37 -8.71 11.06
C ALA A 343 11.71 -7.46 10.43
N LYS A 344 10.91 -7.62 9.38
CA LYS A 344 10.17 -6.54 8.71
C LYS A 344 8.69 -6.49 9.11
N ASN A 345 8.18 -7.52 9.77
CA ASN A 345 6.75 -7.68 9.98
C ASN A 345 6.14 -6.58 10.86
N ALA A 346 6.80 -6.19 11.97
CA ALA A 346 6.36 -5.06 12.79
C ALA A 346 6.47 -3.69 12.07
N GLU A 347 7.36 -3.57 11.10
CA GLU A 347 7.42 -2.40 10.22
C GLU A 347 6.22 -2.37 9.27
N TYR A 348 5.79 -3.52 8.72
CA TYR A 348 4.55 -3.60 7.93
C TYR A 348 3.33 -3.17 8.74
N MET A 349 3.23 -3.64 9.99
CA MET A 349 2.15 -3.19 10.89
C MET A 349 2.12 -1.66 10.99
N ALA A 350 3.27 -1.02 11.18
CA ALA A 350 3.34 0.43 11.29
C ALA A 350 3.00 1.15 9.98
N ARG A 351 3.45 0.63 8.83
CA ARG A 351 3.10 1.16 7.50
C ARG A 351 1.60 1.07 7.24
N LEU A 352 1.00 -0.08 7.52
CA LEU A 352 -0.45 -0.31 7.39
C LEU A 352 -1.23 0.60 8.33
N ALA A 353 -0.79 0.78 9.59
CA ALA A 353 -1.43 1.70 10.52
C ALA A 353 -1.42 3.15 10.00
N GLY A 354 -0.28 3.63 9.49
CA GLY A 354 -0.18 4.97 8.90
C GLY A 354 -1.08 5.15 7.69
N LEU A 355 -1.17 4.14 6.81
CA LEU A 355 -2.03 4.14 5.63
C LEU A 355 -3.51 4.15 6.00
N ILE A 356 -3.92 3.28 6.91
CA ILE A 356 -5.30 3.20 7.40
C ILE A 356 -5.70 4.53 8.05
N TYR A 357 -4.89 5.02 8.96
CA TYR A 357 -5.11 6.28 9.67
C TYR A 357 -5.30 7.46 8.72
N HIS A 358 -4.35 7.66 7.81
CA HIS A 358 -4.36 8.82 6.90
C HIS A 358 -5.48 8.73 5.86
N SER A 359 -5.70 7.56 5.27
CA SER A 359 -6.77 7.36 4.28
C SER A 359 -8.17 7.51 4.88
N SER A 360 -8.33 7.24 6.16
CA SER A 360 -9.59 7.43 6.90
C SER A 360 -9.85 8.88 7.31
N GLY A 361 -8.89 9.79 7.12
CA GLY A 361 -9.02 11.18 7.55
C GLY A 361 -8.97 11.38 9.06
N GLU A 362 -8.35 10.44 9.80
CA GLU A 362 -8.17 10.56 11.25
C GLU A 362 -7.21 11.71 11.59
N GLU A 363 -7.43 12.37 12.74
CA GLU A 363 -6.61 13.48 13.21
C GLU A 363 -5.88 13.14 14.53
N GLY A 364 -4.71 13.75 14.74
CA GLY A 364 -3.90 13.57 15.94
C GLY A 364 -2.88 12.44 15.83
N GLU A 365 -2.88 11.49 16.77
CA GLU A 365 -1.98 10.34 16.81
C GLU A 365 -2.71 9.06 16.36
N ILE A 366 -1.96 8.10 15.83
CA ILE A 366 -2.50 6.79 15.44
C ILE A 366 -3.18 6.14 16.66
N SER A 367 -4.45 5.82 16.53
CA SER A 367 -5.28 5.27 17.61
C SER A 367 -4.94 3.81 17.93
N PRO A 368 -5.26 3.31 19.12
CA PRO A 368 -5.16 1.89 19.45
C PRO A 368 -5.96 1.01 18.47
N TYR A 369 -7.14 1.45 18.08
CA TYR A 369 -8.01 0.72 17.16
C TYR A 369 -7.35 0.57 15.77
N THR A 370 -6.78 1.64 15.24
CA THR A 370 -6.02 1.60 13.97
C THR A 370 -4.78 0.69 14.08
N ALA A 371 -4.10 0.70 15.24
CA ALA A 371 -2.98 -0.18 15.49
C ALA A 371 -3.39 -1.67 15.54
N GLU A 372 -4.53 -1.99 16.13
CA GLU A 372 -5.09 -3.34 16.17
C GLU A 372 -5.47 -3.84 14.77
N MET A 373 -6.20 -3.03 13.99
CA MET A 373 -6.50 -3.34 12.59
C MET A 373 -5.23 -3.65 11.78
N ALA A 374 -4.22 -2.81 11.90
CA ALA A 374 -2.95 -3.00 11.20
C ALA A 374 -2.21 -4.26 11.67
N THR A 375 -2.33 -4.61 12.96
CA THR A 375 -1.74 -5.83 13.53
C THR A 375 -2.39 -7.09 12.92
N GLU A 376 -3.71 -7.13 12.82
CA GLU A 376 -4.41 -8.27 12.20
C GLU A 376 -4.00 -8.47 10.73
N LEU A 377 -3.90 -7.37 9.97
CA LEU A 377 -3.42 -7.42 8.59
C LEU A 377 -1.97 -7.91 8.51
N ALA A 378 -1.08 -7.39 9.35
CA ALA A 378 0.34 -7.78 9.37
C ALA A 378 0.51 -9.26 9.75
N ILE A 379 -0.30 -9.78 10.65
CA ILE A 379 -0.37 -11.20 11.02
C ILE A 379 -0.81 -12.03 9.82
N TRP A 380 -1.88 -11.62 9.14
CA TRP A 380 -2.38 -12.36 8.00
C TRP A 380 -1.34 -12.47 6.88
N TYR A 381 -0.73 -11.35 6.46
CA TYR A 381 0.32 -11.35 5.45
C TYR A 381 1.57 -12.11 5.91
N GLY A 382 1.89 -12.07 7.20
CA GLY A 382 2.98 -12.85 7.78
C GLY A 382 2.75 -14.35 7.68
N ASN A 383 1.54 -14.80 8.00
CA ASN A 383 1.14 -16.19 7.85
C ASN A 383 1.12 -16.64 6.38
N GLU A 384 0.66 -15.78 5.46
CA GLU A 384 0.75 -16.03 4.03
C GLU A 384 2.21 -16.18 3.56
N TYR A 385 3.10 -15.30 4.01
CA TYR A 385 4.52 -15.41 3.69
C TYR A 385 5.11 -16.74 4.17
N VAL A 386 4.81 -17.15 5.40
CA VAL A 386 5.26 -18.44 5.95
C VAL A 386 4.69 -19.60 5.12
N ARG A 387 3.40 -19.58 4.80
CA ARG A 387 2.71 -20.59 3.97
C ARG A 387 3.37 -20.74 2.60
N LEU A 388 3.71 -19.64 1.95
CA LEU A 388 4.31 -19.63 0.62
C LEU A 388 5.80 -19.98 0.63
N SER A 389 6.51 -19.65 1.72
CA SER A 389 7.94 -19.92 1.86
C SER A 389 8.26 -21.37 2.22
N ASN A 390 7.38 -22.04 2.95
CA ASN A 390 7.59 -23.42 3.40
C ASN A 390 6.31 -24.27 3.36
N PRO A 391 5.85 -24.67 2.18
CA PRO A 391 4.57 -25.34 2.01
C PRO A 391 4.50 -26.73 2.66
N LEU A 392 5.64 -27.32 3.04
CA LEU A 392 5.70 -28.68 3.63
C LEU A 392 5.57 -28.70 5.16
N THR A 393 5.81 -27.58 5.85
CA THR A 393 5.81 -27.51 7.32
C THR A 393 4.92 -26.37 7.83
N PHE A 394 3.92 -26.01 7.06
CA PHE A 394 3.08 -24.87 7.37
C PHE A 394 2.23 -25.13 8.62
N ASP A 395 2.40 -24.26 9.62
CA ASP A 395 1.56 -24.14 10.79
C ASP A 395 0.76 -22.81 10.69
N ASN A 396 -0.56 -22.90 10.56
CA ASN A 396 -1.47 -21.76 10.47
C ASN A 396 -1.40 -20.83 11.70
N SER A 397 -0.73 -21.24 12.77
CA SER A 397 -0.58 -20.49 14.01
C SER A 397 0.79 -19.81 14.17
N ALA A 398 1.62 -19.75 13.11
CA ALA A 398 2.97 -19.17 13.18
C ALA A 398 2.96 -17.73 13.71
N LEU A 399 2.00 -16.93 13.27
CA LEU A 399 1.67 -15.63 13.86
C LEU A 399 0.23 -15.65 14.36
N THR A 400 0.03 -15.16 15.56
CA THR A 400 -1.28 -15.01 16.19
C THR A 400 -1.35 -13.64 16.85
N VAL A 401 -2.55 -13.11 16.98
CA VAL A 401 -2.74 -11.90 17.80
C VAL A 401 -2.33 -12.26 19.22
N PRO A 402 -1.36 -11.55 19.84
CA PRO A 402 -1.05 -11.76 21.24
C PRO A 402 -2.31 -11.69 22.08
N VAL A 403 -2.49 -12.65 23.01
CA VAL A 403 -3.73 -12.77 23.82
C VAL A 403 -4.14 -11.45 24.46
N ARG A 404 -3.15 -10.64 24.88
CA ARG A 404 -3.38 -9.31 25.47
C ARG A 404 -3.74 -8.22 24.46
N LEU A 405 -3.61 -8.49 23.13
CA LEU A 405 -3.98 -7.57 22.05
C LEU A 405 -5.29 -7.98 21.38
N ILE A 406 -5.98 -9.03 21.85
CA ILE A 406 -7.30 -9.37 21.34
C ILE A 406 -8.24 -8.25 21.76
N PRO A 407 -8.86 -7.51 20.82
CA PRO A 407 -9.81 -6.47 21.13
C PRO A 407 -10.93 -7.00 22.01
N GLU A 408 -11.36 -6.19 22.97
CA GLU A 408 -12.39 -6.64 23.93
C GLU A 408 -13.71 -7.03 23.23
N GLU A 409 -14.06 -6.31 22.14
CA GLU A 409 -15.22 -6.65 21.33
C GLU A 409 -15.05 -7.99 20.62
N LEU A 410 -13.87 -8.30 20.10
CA LEU A 410 -13.60 -9.58 19.45
C LEU A 410 -13.62 -10.73 20.45
N GLU A 411 -13.09 -10.53 21.65
CA GLU A 411 -13.18 -11.53 22.71
C GLU A 411 -14.65 -11.74 23.12
N LEU A 412 -15.43 -10.67 23.24
CA LEU A 412 -16.86 -10.77 23.50
C LEU A 412 -17.58 -11.51 22.37
N PHE A 413 -17.27 -11.21 21.12
CA PHE A 413 -17.83 -11.90 19.96
C PHE A 413 -17.51 -13.39 19.97
N ASN A 414 -16.25 -13.76 20.15
CA ASN A 414 -15.81 -15.16 20.20
C ASN A 414 -16.50 -15.92 21.36
N TRP A 415 -16.67 -15.26 22.50
CA TRP A 415 -17.39 -15.84 23.63
C TRP A 415 -18.89 -16.05 23.29
N ILE A 416 -19.57 -15.04 22.70
CA ILE A 416 -20.97 -15.15 22.27
C ILE A 416 -21.13 -16.31 21.26
N LYS A 417 -20.26 -16.36 20.24
CA LYS A 417 -20.28 -17.41 19.21
C LYS A 417 -20.10 -18.80 19.81
N SER A 418 -19.08 -18.98 20.65
CA SER A 418 -18.80 -20.26 21.33
C SER A 418 -19.95 -20.68 22.25
N TYR A 419 -20.52 -19.73 22.99
CA TYR A 419 -21.66 -20.02 23.87
C TYR A 419 -22.89 -20.46 23.07
N CYS A 420 -23.20 -19.80 21.96
CA CYS A 420 -24.33 -20.18 21.10
C CYS A 420 -24.10 -21.57 20.48
N ILE A 421 -22.91 -21.90 20.04
CA ILE A 421 -22.54 -23.23 19.51
C ILE A 421 -22.70 -24.30 20.61
N GLU A 422 -22.13 -24.07 21.80
CA GLU A 422 -22.19 -25.03 22.92
C GLU A 422 -23.64 -25.32 23.37
N LYS A 423 -24.49 -24.32 23.34
CA LYS A 423 -25.90 -24.46 23.75
C LYS A 423 -26.85 -24.86 22.61
N GLY A 424 -26.36 -24.91 21.36
CA GLY A 424 -27.19 -25.23 20.21
C GLY A 424 -28.27 -24.15 19.94
N ILE A 425 -27.97 -22.86 20.20
CA ILE A 425 -28.90 -21.75 20.03
C ILE A 425 -28.36 -20.77 18.98
N LEU A 426 -29.23 -20.11 18.24
CA LEU A 426 -28.86 -19.15 17.18
C LEU A 426 -28.62 -17.74 17.72
N CYS A 427 -29.23 -17.40 18.87
CA CYS A 427 -29.05 -16.11 19.53
C CYS A 427 -29.15 -16.23 21.05
N MET A 428 -28.66 -15.22 21.75
CA MET A 428 -28.73 -15.19 23.21
C MET A 428 -29.26 -13.84 23.73
N LYS A 429 -29.89 -13.85 24.89
CA LYS A 429 -30.39 -12.62 25.51
C LYS A 429 -29.23 -11.74 25.99
N LYS A 430 -29.33 -10.43 25.80
CA LYS A 430 -28.35 -9.46 26.32
C LYS A 430 -28.09 -9.61 27.82
N ASN A 431 -29.13 -9.94 28.63
CA ASN A 431 -28.97 -10.19 30.04
C ASN A 431 -28.12 -11.44 30.33
N ASP A 432 -28.15 -12.45 29.49
CA ASP A 432 -27.31 -13.64 29.66
C ASP A 432 -25.84 -13.30 29.44
N ILE A 433 -25.52 -12.35 28.54
CA ILE A 433 -24.17 -11.83 28.35
C ILE A 433 -23.69 -11.14 29.65
N LEU A 434 -24.54 -10.33 30.28
CA LEU A 434 -24.23 -9.66 31.55
C LEU A 434 -23.98 -10.63 32.71
N GLN A 435 -24.73 -11.74 32.75
CA GLN A 435 -24.63 -12.70 33.84
C GLN A 435 -23.56 -13.74 33.68
N ARG A 436 -23.33 -14.21 32.47
CA ARG A 436 -22.49 -15.38 32.13
C ARG A 436 -21.24 -15.04 31.36
N GLY A 437 -21.16 -13.85 30.75
CA GLY A 437 -20.00 -13.39 30.01
C GLY A 437 -18.74 -13.29 30.86
N PRO A 438 -17.56 -13.10 30.23
CA PRO A 438 -16.33 -12.87 30.96
C PRO A 438 -16.44 -11.74 31.99
N ASN A 439 -15.89 -11.93 33.18
CA ASN A 439 -16.08 -11.01 34.32
C ASN A 439 -15.78 -9.54 33.99
N ARG A 440 -14.81 -9.29 33.12
CA ARG A 440 -14.37 -7.96 32.70
C ARG A 440 -15.43 -7.21 31.88
N PHE A 441 -16.39 -7.91 31.28
CA PHE A 441 -17.47 -7.33 30.46
C PHE A 441 -18.81 -7.16 31.17
N ARG A 442 -18.97 -7.62 32.40
CA ARG A 442 -20.27 -7.66 33.12
C ARG A 442 -20.79 -6.29 33.56
N LYS A 443 -20.19 -5.17 33.12
CA LYS A 443 -20.73 -3.82 33.35
C LYS A 443 -21.65 -3.43 32.20
N LYS A 444 -22.87 -2.97 32.51
CA LYS A 444 -23.90 -2.67 31.52
C LYS A 444 -23.46 -1.68 30.44
N ASP A 445 -22.80 -0.60 30.82
CA ASP A 445 -22.35 0.43 29.88
C ASP A 445 -21.25 -0.10 28.95
N LYS A 446 -20.33 -0.89 29.50
CA LYS A 446 -19.27 -1.52 28.74
C LYS A 446 -19.81 -2.53 27.72
N ILE A 447 -20.76 -3.38 28.10
CA ILE A 447 -21.39 -4.31 27.15
C ILE A 447 -22.17 -3.57 26.07
N ASN A 448 -22.87 -2.49 26.40
CA ASN A 448 -23.60 -1.71 25.41
C ASN A 448 -22.62 -1.19 24.34
N TRP A 449 -21.56 -0.53 24.77
CA TRP A 449 -20.54 0.00 23.88
C TRP A 449 -19.88 -1.10 23.02
N LEU A 450 -19.50 -2.23 23.60
CA LEU A 450 -18.91 -3.35 22.85
C LEU A 450 -19.90 -3.97 21.85
N LEU A 451 -21.18 -4.10 22.22
CA LEU A 451 -22.20 -4.61 21.29
C LEU A 451 -22.49 -3.63 20.16
N ASP A 452 -22.47 -2.32 20.42
CA ASP A 452 -22.64 -1.30 19.39
C ASP A 452 -21.51 -1.41 18.35
N LEU A 453 -20.25 -1.58 18.78
CA LEU A 453 -19.11 -1.85 17.90
C LEU A 453 -19.29 -3.15 17.09
N LEU A 454 -19.76 -4.22 17.73
CA LEU A 454 -19.99 -5.49 17.06
C LEU A 454 -21.16 -5.42 16.06
N TYR A 455 -22.16 -4.58 16.31
CA TYR A 455 -23.25 -4.30 15.36
C TYR A 455 -22.74 -3.51 14.14
N GLU A 456 -21.94 -2.48 14.36
CA GLU A 456 -21.31 -1.71 13.29
C GLU A 456 -20.39 -2.58 12.41
N GLN A 457 -19.71 -3.55 13.02
CA GLN A 457 -18.86 -4.52 12.32
C GLN A 457 -19.65 -5.68 11.67
N ASN A 458 -20.97 -5.74 11.81
CA ASN A 458 -21.82 -6.87 11.38
C ASN A 458 -21.39 -8.24 11.95
N ARG A 459 -20.66 -8.26 13.06
CA ARG A 459 -20.25 -9.50 13.75
C ARG A 459 -21.40 -10.10 14.56
N VAL A 460 -22.27 -9.27 15.03
CA VAL A 460 -23.53 -9.69 15.67
C VAL A 460 -24.70 -8.90 15.08
N VAL A 461 -25.88 -9.49 15.09
CA VAL A 461 -27.11 -8.84 14.66
C VAL A 461 -28.13 -8.83 15.80
N PRO A 462 -28.88 -7.74 15.98
CA PRO A 462 -29.98 -7.71 16.92
C PRO A 462 -31.15 -8.54 16.38
N VAL A 463 -31.67 -9.45 17.21
CA VAL A 463 -32.84 -10.28 16.90
C VAL A 463 -33.90 -10.05 18.00
N ILE A 464 -35.16 -9.86 17.61
CA ILE A 464 -36.26 -9.70 18.55
C ILE A 464 -36.97 -11.04 18.67
N GLU A 465 -36.87 -11.67 19.84
CA GLU A 465 -37.64 -12.86 20.20
C GLU A 465 -38.78 -12.46 21.18
N GLY A 466 -39.98 -12.38 20.64
CA GLY A 466 -41.15 -11.91 21.41
C GLY A 466 -41.00 -10.42 21.78
N LYS A 467 -40.78 -10.15 23.07
CA LYS A 467 -40.54 -8.80 23.62
C LYS A 467 -39.07 -8.58 24.05
N THR A 468 -38.21 -9.54 23.79
CA THR A 468 -36.82 -9.53 24.28
C THR A 468 -35.84 -9.30 23.13
N LEU A 469 -34.92 -8.36 23.34
CA LEU A 469 -33.79 -8.15 22.42
C LEU A 469 -32.71 -9.22 22.68
N CYS A 470 -32.42 -10.01 21.67
CA CYS A 470 -31.39 -11.01 21.64
C CYS A 470 -30.25 -10.58 20.70
N VAL A 471 -29.09 -11.16 20.89
CA VAL A 471 -27.88 -10.94 20.09
C VAL A 471 -27.56 -12.26 19.39
N ALA A 472 -27.56 -12.26 18.07
CA ALA A 472 -27.17 -13.41 17.26
C ALA A 472 -25.77 -13.17 16.67
N PRO A 473 -24.81 -14.08 16.92
CA PRO A 473 -23.52 -13.99 16.25
C PRO A 473 -23.66 -14.32 14.76
N ASN A 474 -22.90 -13.62 13.95
CA ASN A 474 -22.74 -13.99 12.54
C ASN A 474 -21.82 -15.22 12.48
N PHE A 475 -22.37 -16.39 12.15
CA PHE A 475 -21.63 -17.66 12.12
C PHE A 475 -20.74 -17.79 10.90
N ASP A 476 -20.95 -16.96 9.86
CA ASP A 476 -20.15 -16.94 8.63
C ASP A 476 -18.83 -16.13 8.79
N LEU A 477 -18.64 -15.54 9.95
CA LEU A 477 -17.47 -14.80 10.41
C LEU A 477 -16.81 -15.57 11.56
#